data_9b30b9444f86d2b7405a80d732a77a3f
#
_entry.id   9b30b9444f86d2b7405a80d732a77a3f
#
_cell.length_a   1.000
_cell.length_b   1.000
_cell.length_c   1.000
_cell.angle_alpha   90.00
_cell.angle_beta   90.00
_cell.angle_gamma   90.00
#
_symmetry.space_group_name_H-M   'P 1'
#
loop_
_entity.id
_entity.type
_entity.pdbx_description
1 polymer ?
#
loop_
_entity_poly.entity_id
_entity_poly.type
_entity_poly.pdbx_seq_one_letter_code
_entity_poly.pdbx_strand_id
1 'polypeptide(L)'
;MPDLDPTLTDETGAPLPWPAPQAPVPVTATVAVPGSKSETNRALVLAALASGPSTIVNGLDARDTQLMRDALRALGVVVDDAAGADGWRVTPPATFIGGATVDCGLAGTVMRFVPPLAVLADGPVAFDGDAQAYGRPMRPLLDALRDLGAQVSVDADGEGLPFTVTGRPDQAGGTVTLDASTSSQHVSALLLVGARLAGGLEVVHSGPPVPSLPHIAMTVAMLRERGVEVDDSQADRWAVAPGPIAPRDVVVEPDLSSAAPFLAAAAVTGGSVTVPHWPSETLQPGDQLRDVLSVFGADVALSEAGLTVTGTDQLLGSDLDLSGASELTPVVAALAALARDTSHIRGVGHVRGHETDRLAALRAELEAMGARVHETHDGLTIHPRLLAGGTFHTYADHRMAQAGALLGLVVADLVLDDVACTSKTMPTFVAQWRRMLDDSVAASDSELAVEAEVDPEVDDRPSIFDGLLPVSSDESRSRP
;
A
#
# COMPACT_ATOMS: atom_id res chain seq x y z
N MET A 1 -14.08 -1.35 -16.05
CA MET A 1 -13.85 -1.64 -14.61
C MET A 1 -13.35 -3.07 -14.57
N PRO A 2 -12.22 -3.38 -13.93
CA PRO A 2 -11.96 -4.75 -13.57
C PRO A 2 -13.18 -5.21 -12.79
N ASP A 3 -13.72 -6.38 -13.15
CA ASP A 3 -14.96 -6.90 -12.57
C ASP A 3 -14.77 -7.03 -11.06
N LEU A 4 -15.39 -6.11 -10.31
CA LEU A 4 -15.59 -6.29 -8.87
C LEU A 4 -16.26 -7.65 -8.68
N ASP A 5 -15.75 -8.46 -7.75
CA ASP A 5 -16.42 -9.69 -7.38
C ASP A 5 -17.89 -9.35 -7.04
N PRO A 6 -18.86 -9.77 -7.87
CA PRO A 6 -20.27 -9.39 -7.70
C PRO A 6 -20.87 -9.87 -6.38
N THR A 7 -20.14 -10.69 -5.63
CA THR A 7 -20.55 -11.17 -4.30
C THR A 7 -20.21 -10.19 -3.17
N LEU A 8 -19.54 -9.07 -3.46
CA LEU A 8 -19.10 -8.09 -2.45
C LEU A 8 -20.02 -6.87 -2.30
N THR A 9 -20.96 -6.69 -3.22
CA THR A 9 -21.95 -5.62 -3.18
C THR A 9 -23.35 -6.14 -3.48
N ASP A 10 -24.37 -5.46 -2.95
CA ASP A 10 -25.76 -5.75 -3.27
C ASP A 10 -26.19 -5.17 -4.63
N GLU A 11 -27.46 -5.36 -5.00
CA GLU A 11 -28.03 -4.87 -6.27
C GLU A 11 -27.98 -3.34 -6.39
N THR A 12 -27.81 -2.60 -5.28
CA THR A 12 -27.70 -1.14 -5.24
C THR A 12 -26.23 -0.67 -5.30
N GLY A 13 -25.27 -1.60 -5.27
CA GLY A 13 -23.84 -1.31 -5.18
C GLY A 13 -23.35 -1.04 -3.76
N ALA A 14 -24.19 -1.24 -2.73
CA ALA A 14 -23.77 -1.11 -1.35
C ALA A 14 -22.91 -2.31 -0.92
N PRO A 15 -21.85 -2.12 -0.12
CA PRO A 15 -20.97 -3.20 0.32
C PRO A 15 -21.75 -4.23 1.17
N LEU A 16 -21.43 -5.50 0.96
CA LEU A 16 -21.93 -6.59 1.77
C LEU A 16 -20.93 -6.97 2.85
N PRO A 17 -21.40 -7.28 4.08
CA PRO A 17 -20.52 -7.79 5.13
C PRO A 17 -19.76 -9.04 4.66
N TRP A 18 -18.45 -9.04 4.86
CA TRP A 18 -17.57 -10.12 4.46
C TRP A 18 -17.01 -10.86 5.68
N PRO A 19 -17.43 -12.11 5.94
CA PRO A 19 -16.81 -12.94 6.95
C PRO A 19 -15.34 -13.17 6.59
N ALA A 20 -14.44 -12.67 7.42
CA ALA A 20 -13.01 -12.87 7.21
C ALA A 20 -12.66 -14.34 7.43
N PRO A 21 -12.08 -15.02 6.42
CA PRO A 21 -11.79 -16.45 6.54
C PRO A 21 -10.63 -16.67 7.54
N GLN A 22 -10.78 -17.68 8.41
CA GLN A 22 -9.69 -18.17 9.24
C GLN A 22 -8.72 -19.03 8.39
N ALA A 23 -7.45 -19.01 8.76
CA ALA A 23 -6.45 -19.90 8.20
C ALA A 23 -6.65 -21.33 8.81
N PRO A 24 -7.00 -22.34 8.01
CA PRO A 24 -7.19 -23.69 8.52
C PRO A 24 -5.86 -24.41 8.84
N VAL A 25 -4.78 -23.95 8.20
CA VAL A 25 -3.38 -24.39 8.36
C VAL A 25 -2.47 -23.17 8.31
N PRO A 26 -1.18 -23.28 8.72
CA PRO A 26 -0.19 -22.22 8.50
C PRO A 26 -0.15 -21.80 7.03
N VAL A 27 -0.21 -20.48 6.77
CA VAL A 27 -0.31 -19.96 5.40
C VAL A 27 0.98 -20.16 4.65
N THR A 28 0.96 -21.01 3.62
CA THR A 28 2.11 -21.27 2.73
C THR A 28 1.70 -21.08 1.28
N ALA A 29 2.20 -19.99 0.65
CA ALA A 29 1.80 -19.63 -0.70
C ALA A 29 2.81 -18.72 -1.42
N THR A 30 2.66 -18.61 -2.74
CA THR A 30 3.30 -17.57 -3.56
C THR A 30 2.21 -16.61 -4.05
N VAL A 31 2.34 -15.31 -3.69
CA VAL A 31 1.33 -14.31 -3.99
C VAL A 31 1.92 -13.21 -4.87
N ALA A 32 1.46 -13.11 -6.11
CA ALA A 32 1.80 -11.99 -6.99
C ALA A 32 0.91 -10.79 -6.67
N VAL A 33 1.50 -9.64 -6.42
CA VAL A 33 0.78 -8.39 -6.17
C VAL A 33 0.81 -7.49 -7.41
N PRO A 34 -0.19 -6.63 -7.61
CA PRO A 34 -0.22 -5.72 -8.76
C PRO A 34 0.87 -4.65 -8.67
N GLY A 35 1.06 -3.91 -9.76
CA GLY A 35 2.00 -2.81 -9.82
C GLY A 35 1.72 -1.69 -8.81
N SER A 36 2.77 -0.98 -8.40
CA SER A 36 2.71 0.11 -7.42
C SER A 36 1.80 1.26 -7.88
N LYS A 37 0.79 1.59 -7.09
CA LYS A 37 -0.09 2.73 -7.34
C LYS A 37 0.68 4.05 -7.42
N SER A 38 1.59 4.24 -6.49
CA SER A 38 2.36 5.49 -6.36
C SER A 38 3.30 5.70 -7.55
N GLU A 39 3.92 4.65 -8.04
CA GLU A 39 4.78 4.68 -9.22
C GLU A 39 3.94 4.82 -10.50
N THR A 40 2.86 4.03 -10.65
CA THR A 40 1.95 4.10 -11.80
C THR A 40 1.43 5.51 -12.04
N ASN A 41 0.91 6.17 -10.99
CA ASN A 41 0.36 7.52 -11.14
C ASN A 41 1.44 8.55 -11.49
N ARG A 42 2.66 8.43 -10.96
CA ARG A 42 3.78 9.30 -11.35
C ARG A 42 4.21 9.04 -12.80
N ALA A 43 4.30 7.77 -13.19
CA ALA A 43 4.65 7.38 -14.56
C ALA A 43 3.65 7.93 -15.59
N LEU A 44 2.34 7.84 -15.29
CA LEU A 44 1.26 8.41 -16.12
C LEU A 44 1.40 9.93 -16.27
N VAL A 45 1.59 10.65 -15.16
CA VAL A 45 1.75 12.11 -15.15
C VAL A 45 3.02 12.53 -15.89
N LEU A 46 4.14 11.88 -15.65
CA LEU A 46 5.41 12.18 -16.32
C LEU A 46 5.36 11.85 -17.83
N ALA A 47 4.65 10.77 -18.21
CA ALA A 47 4.41 10.44 -19.62
C ALA A 47 3.52 11.50 -20.30
N ALA A 48 2.50 12.03 -19.60
CA ALA A 48 1.66 13.12 -20.10
C ALA A 48 2.40 14.45 -20.27
N LEU A 49 3.47 14.67 -19.49
CA LEU A 49 4.33 15.87 -19.55
C LEU A 49 5.54 15.71 -20.49
N ALA A 50 5.81 14.50 -20.97
CA ALA A 50 7.00 14.20 -21.77
C ALA A 50 6.95 14.85 -23.16
N SER A 51 8.11 14.90 -23.83
CA SER A 51 8.24 15.42 -25.21
C SER A 51 7.82 14.41 -26.29
N GLY A 52 7.43 13.20 -25.91
CA GLY A 52 6.99 12.13 -26.81
C GLY A 52 6.29 11.00 -26.05
N PRO A 53 5.76 9.99 -26.78
CA PRO A 53 5.03 8.88 -26.18
C PRO A 53 5.91 8.01 -25.28
N SER A 54 5.30 7.45 -24.24
CA SER A 54 5.91 6.49 -23.33
C SER A 54 4.99 5.28 -23.14
N THR A 55 5.57 4.10 -22.88
CA THR A 55 4.84 2.88 -22.54
C THR A 55 4.99 2.59 -21.04
N ILE A 56 3.88 2.24 -20.38
CA ILE A 56 3.85 1.86 -18.97
C ILE A 56 3.35 0.42 -18.91
N VAL A 57 4.22 -0.49 -18.52
CA VAL A 57 3.95 -1.94 -18.38
C VAL A 57 3.78 -2.27 -16.90
N ASN A 58 2.95 -3.26 -16.59
CA ASN A 58 2.63 -3.67 -15.21
C ASN A 58 2.08 -2.52 -14.35
N GLY A 59 1.47 -1.51 -14.98
CA GLY A 59 0.79 -0.43 -14.25
C GLY A 59 -0.43 -0.97 -13.50
N LEU A 60 -0.68 -0.46 -12.30
CA LEU A 60 -1.86 -0.83 -11.53
C LEU A 60 -3.13 -0.46 -12.30
N ASP A 61 -4.00 -1.43 -12.59
CA ASP A 61 -5.35 -1.17 -13.10
C ASP A 61 -6.38 -1.31 -11.96
N ALA A 62 -6.63 -0.19 -11.28
CA ALA A 62 -7.55 -0.06 -10.16
C ALA A 62 -8.25 1.30 -10.21
N ARG A 63 -9.24 1.52 -9.36
CA ARG A 63 -10.06 2.76 -9.37
C ARG A 63 -9.20 4.04 -9.38
N ASP A 64 -8.20 4.14 -8.50
CA ASP A 64 -7.37 5.35 -8.38
C ASP A 64 -6.57 5.66 -9.66
N THR A 65 -6.10 4.64 -10.36
CA THR A 65 -5.32 4.79 -11.62
C THR A 65 -6.22 4.94 -12.84
N GLN A 66 -7.44 4.40 -12.82
CA GLN A 66 -8.46 4.67 -13.82
C GLN A 66 -8.86 6.16 -13.79
N LEU A 67 -9.16 6.70 -12.58
CA LEU A 67 -9.43 8.13 -12.38
C LEU A 67 -8.26 9.01 -12.88
N MET A 68 -7.01 8.60 -12.66
CA MET A 68 -5.84 9.31 -13.21
C MET A 68 -5.83 9.30 -14.73
N ARG A 69 -6.05 8.14 -15.37
CA ARG A 69 -6.10 8.04 -16.84
C ARG A 69 -7.24 8.89 -17.42
N ASP A 70 -8.40 8.89 -16.77
CA ASP A 70 -9.56 9.66 -17.22
C ASP A 70 -9.33 11.17 -17.04
N ALA A 71 -8.70 11.58 -15.93
CA ALA A 71 -8.27 12.96 -15.72
C ALA A 71 -7.28 13.44 -16.80
N LEU A 72 -6.29 12.61 -17.14
CA LEU A 72 -5.33 12.91 -18.20
C LEU A 72 -6.00 12.98 -19.58
N ARG A 73 -6.93 12.05 -19.87
CA ARG A 73 -7.73 12.08 -21.11
C ARG A 73 -8.59 13.37 -21.21
N ALA A 74 -9.19 13.78 -20.10
CA ALA A 74 -9.96 15.04 -20.05
C ALA A 74 -9.09 16.27 -20.40
N LEU A 75 -7.79 16.21 -20.08
CA LEU A 75 -6.81 17.24 -20.41
C LEU A 75 -6.19 17.05 -21.82
N GLY A 76 -6.69 16.12 -22.65
CA GLY A 76 -6.25 15.90 -24.02
C GLY A 76 -5.09 14.92 -24.20
N VAL A 77 -4.67 14.22 -23.15
CA VAL A 77 -3.68 13.13 -23.27
C VAL A 77 -4.34 11.90 -23.89
N VAL A 78 -3.65 11.27 -24.84
CA VAL A 78 -4.11 9.97 -25.38
C VAL A 78 -3.51 8.86 -24.51
N VAL A 79 -4.37 8.02 -23.95
CA VAL A 79 -3.98 6.85 -23.15
C VAL A 79 -4.68 5.64 -23.75
N ASP A 80 -3.94 4.84 -24.49
CA ASP A 80 -4.39 3.63 -25.16
C ASP A 80 -3.74 2.39 -24.52
N ASP A 81 -4.34 1.21 -24.75
CA ASP A 81 -3.72 -0.05 -24.38
C ASP A 81 -2.42 -0.27 -25.19
N ALA A 82 -1.38 -0.74 -24.51
CA ALA A 82 -0.09 -1.00 -25.16
C ALA A 82 -0.18 -2.29 -25.99
N ALA A 83 0.12 -2.19 -27.28
CA ALA A 83 0.08 -3.34 -28.18
C ALA A 83 1.09 -4.43 -27.75
N GLY A 84 0.58 -5.62 -27.42
CA GLY A 84 1.40 -6.78 -27.06
C GLY A 84 2.02 -6.75 -25.66
N ALA A 85 1.61 -5.83 -24.80
CA ALA A 85 2.04 -5.74 -23.41
C ALA A 85 0.85 -5.47 -22.51
N ASP A 86 0.93 -5.94 -21.25
CA ASP A 86 -0.02 -5.58 -20.20
C ASP A 86 0.34 -4.18 -19.68
N GLY A 87 -0.40 -3.17 -20.13
CA GLY A 87 -0.11 -1.78 -19.79
C GLY A 87 -0.67 -0.76 -20.79
N TRP A 88 -0.14 0.46 -20.75
CA TRP A 88 -0.67 1.58 -21.51
C TRP A 88 0.41 2.31 -22.29
N ARG A 89 0.01 2.80 -23.48
CA ARG A 89 0.78 3.78 -24.25
C ARG A 89 0.18 5.17 -24.00
N VAL A 90 1.00 6.06 -23.46
CA VAL A 90 0.61 7.43 -23.14
C VAL A 90 1.26 8.38 -24.17
N THR A 91 0.42 9.16 -24.87
CA THR A 91 0.89 10.16 -25.83
C THR A 91 0.49 11.55 -25.32
N PRO A 92 1.49 12.43 -25.04
CA PRO A 92 1.22 13.76 -24.53
C PRO A 92 0.53 14.64 -25.59
N PRO A 93 -0.35 15.60 -25.19
CA PRO A 93 -0.92 16.57 -26.09
C PRO A 93 0.10 17.67 -26.44
N ALA A 94 -0.11 18.36 -27.53
CA ALA A 94 0.66 19.57 -27.84
C ALA A 94 0.42 20.70 -26.82
N THR A 95 -0.82 20.79 -26.31
CA THR A 95 -1.26 21.72 -25.26
C THR A 95 -2.33 21.03 -24.45
N PHE A 96 -2.31 21.17 -23.13
CA PHE A 96 -3.39 20.66 -22.29
C PHE A 96 -4.68 21.47 -22.51
N ILE A 97 -5.81 20.77 -22.57
CA ILE A 97 -7.13 21.32 -22.91
C ILE A 97 -7.81 21.86 -21.65
N GLY A 98 -8.24 23.11 -21.70
CA GLY A 98 -9.12 23.72 -20.71
C GLY A 98 -10.59 23.40 -20.95
N GLY A 99 -11.49 23.87 -20.05
CA GLY A 99 -12.93 23.57 -20.09
C GLY A 99 -13.27 22.16 -19.62
N ALA A 100 -12.30 21.41 -19.13
CA ALA A 100 -12.47 20.06 -18.63
C ALA A 100 -13.02 20.00 -17.19
N THR A 101 -13.69 18.88 -16.87
CA THR A 101 -14.03 18.51 -15.50
C THR A 101 -13.31 17.21 -15.16
N VAL A 102 -12.63 17.19 -14.02
CA VAL A 102 -11.89 16.06 -13.49
C VAL A 102 -12.63 15.52 -12.27
N ASP A 103 -13.05 14.26 -12.35
CA ASP A 103 -13.50 13.50 -11.19
C ASP A 103 -12.27 12.91 -10.48
N CYS A 104 -12.02 13.36 -9.25
CA CYS A 104 -10.94 12.85 -8.41
C CYS A 104 -11.34 11.59 -7.63
N GLY A 105 -12.65 11.29 -7.53
CA GLY A 105 -13.17 10.29 -6.62
C GLY A 105 -12.60 10.50 -5.20
N LEU A 106 -12.01 9.46 -4.63
CA LEU A 106 -11.24 9.52 -3.38
C LEU A 106 -9.72 9.35 -3.62
N ALA A 107 -9.25 9.51 -4.88
CA ALA A 107 -7.87 9.30 -5.28
C ALA A 107 -6.96 10.48 -4.90
N GLY A 108 -6.22 10.35 -3.81
CA GLY A 108 -5.33 11.40 -3.32
C GLY A 108 -4.28 11.87 -4.33
N THR A 109 -3.80 10.98 -5.19
CA THR A 109 -2.85 11.32 -6.26
C THR A 109 -3.51 12.11 -7.38
N VAL A 110 -4.76 11.82 -7.76
CA VAL A 110 -5.49 12.61 -8.75
C VAL A 110 -5.74 14.01 -8.20
N MET A 111 -6.28 14.11 -6.97
CA MET A 111 -6.53 15.37 -6.28
C MET A 111 -5.31 16.30 -6.26
N ARG A 112 -4.09 15.74 -6.16
CA ARG A 112 -2.88 16.53 -5.96
C ARG A 112 -2.00 16.64 -7.19
N PHE A 113 -1.89 15.60 -8.02
CA PHE A 113 -0.98 15.61 -9.18
C PHE A 113 -1.59 16.27 -10.42
N VAL A 114 -2.92 16.22 -10.59
CA VAL A 114 -3.56 16.78 -11.78
C VAL A 114 -3.74 18.33 -11.71
N PRO A 115 -4.05 18.97 -10.58
CA PRO A 115 -4.17 20.43 -10.53
C PRO A 115 -2.93 21.21 -10.99
N PRO A 116 -1.67 20.79 -10.69
CA PRO A 116 -0.49 21.42 -11.28
C PRO A 116 -0.41 21.30 -12.81
N LEU A 117 -0.92 20.19 -13.41
CA LEU A 117 -1.00 20.07 -14.87
C LEU A 117 -2.00 21.05 -15.46
N ALA A 118 -3.13 21.28 -14.76
CA ALA A 118 -4.15 22.24 -15.17
C ALA A 118 -3.62 23.68 -15.24
N VAL A 119 -2.52 24.00 -14.52
CA VAL A 119 -1.83 25.29 -14.65
C VAL A 119 -1.26 25.51 -16.06
N LEU A 120 -1.00 24.43 -16.81
CA LEU A 120 -0.49 24.46 -18.19
C LEU A 120 -1.62 24.38 -19.24
N ALA A 121 -2.88 24.29 -18.82
CA ALA A 121 -4.02 24.19 -19.73
C ALA A 121 -4.38 25.56 -20.35
N ASP A 122 -5.03 25.53 -21.51
CA ASP A 122 -5.48 26.72 -22.24
C ASP A 122 -6.83 27.28 -21.76
N GLY A 123 -7.26 26.93 -20.54
CA GLY A 123 -8.49 27.39 -19.94
C GLY A 123 -8.74 26.76 -18.56
N PRO A 124 -9.94 27.01 -17.97
CA PRO A 124 -10.29 26.51 -16.65
C PRO A 124 -10.46 24.99 -16.65
N VAL A 125 -10.04 24.35 -15.56
CA VAL A 125 -10.28 22.93 -15.26
C VAL A 125 -10.94 22.83 -13.91
N ALA A 126 -12.12 22.21 -13.87
CA ALA A 126 -12.89 22.00 -12.65
C ALA A 126 -12.54 20.63 -12.03
N PHE A 127 -12.50 20.59 -10.71
CA PHE A 127 -12.19 19.38 -9.93
C PHE A 127 -13.30 19.11 -8.93
N ASP A 128 -13.75 17.86 -8.88
CA ASP A 128 -14.76 17.37 -7.94
C ASP A 128 -14.40 15.92 -7.52
N GLY A 129 -15.17 15.30 -6.63
CA GLY A 129 -14.92 13.93 -6.20
C GLY A 129 -15.93 13.39 -5.21
N ASP A 130 -15.61 12.25 -4.58
CA ASP A 130 -16.46 11.62 -3.57
C ASP A 130 -16.64 12.52 -2.34
N ALA A 131 -17.74 12.34 -1.61
CA ALA A 131 -18.05 13.17 -0.43
C ALA A 131 -16.93 13.13 0.63
N GLN A 132 -16.27 11.98 0.82
CA GLN A 132 -15.14 11.85 1.76
C GLN A 132 -13.90 12.64 1.31
N ALA A 133 -13.76 12.94 0.02
CA ALA A 133 -12.63 13.68 -0.52
C ALA A 133 -12.64 15.16 -0.13
N TYR A 134 -13.82 15.73 0.17
CA TYR A 134 -13.96 17.14 0.56
C TYR A 134 -13.22 17.50 1.85
N GLY A 135 -13.09 16.54 2.79
CA GLY A 135 -12.36 16.73 4.04
C GLY A 135 -10.82 16.61 3.92
N ARG A 136 -10.30 16.26 2.73
CA ARG A 136 -8.85 16.06 2.57
C ARG A 136 -8.11 17.37 2.33
N PRO A 137 -6.97 17.63 3.02
CA PRO A 137 -6.28 18.91 2.93
C PRO A 137 -5.73 19.16 1.51
N MET A 138 -6.13 20.29 0.91
CA MET A 138 -5.68 20.73 -0.41
C MET A 138 -5.10 22.14 -0.39
N ARG A 139 -5.44 22.94 0.63
CA ARG A 139 -5.11 24.37 0.70
C ARG A 139 -3.63 24.67 0.45
N PRO A 140 -2.64 23.97 1.05
CA PRO A 140 -1.24 24.28 0.81
C PRO A 140 -0.85 24.20 -0.68
N LEU A 141 -1.38 23.21 -1.41
CA LEU A 141 -1.14 23.07 -2.84
C LEU A 141 -1.86 24.16 -3.65
N LEU A 142 -3.11 24.44 -3.34
CA LEU A 142 -3.90 25.46 -4.07
C LEU A 142 -3.31 26.86 -3.89
N ASP A 143 -2.81 27.18 -2.70
CA ASP A 143 -2.13 28.46 -2.43
C ASP A 143 -0.79 28.52 -3.20
N ALA A 144 0.00 27.44 -3.25
CA ALA A 144 1.20 27.37 -4.07
C ALA A 144 0.91 27.57 -5.57
N LEU A 145 -0.21 27.04 -6.09
CA LEU A 145 -0.59 27.31 -7.48
C LEU A 145 -0.98 28.79 -7.72
N ARG A 146 -1.59 29.45 -6.72
CA ARG A 146 -1.85 30.91 -6.78
C ARG A 146 -0.55 31.72 -6.79
N ASP A 147 0.42 31.32 -5.97
CA ASP A 147 1.74 31.96 -5.92
C ASP A 147 2.48 31.82 -7.27
N LEU A 148 2.26 30.73 -7.99
CA LEU A 148 2.73 30.55 -9.37
C LEU A 148 1.97 31.38 -10.40
N GLY A 149 0.89 32.10 -10.00
CA GLY A 149 0.11 32.95 -10.86
C GLY A 149 -1.08 32.30 -11.53
N ALA A 150 -1.47 31.07 -11.13
CA ALA A 150 -2.72 30.48 -11.57
C ALA A 150 -3.91 31.09 -10.83
N GLN A 151 -5.07 31.20 -11.50
CA GLN A 151 -6.31 31.55 -10.82
C GLN A 151 -6.92 30.30 -10.24
N VAL A 152 -7.12 30.27 -8.93
CA VAL A 152 -7.74 29.14 -8.23
C VAL A 152 -8.96 29.64 -7.48
N SER A 153 -10.13 29.17 -7.88
CA SER A 153 -11.40 29.39 -7.18
C SER A 153 -11.80 28.14 -6.41
N VAL A 154 -12.16 28.32 -5.16
CA VAL A 154 -12.75 27.29 -4.28
C VAL A 154 -14.10 27.81 -3.81
N ASP A 155 -15.02 26.94 -3.41
CA ASP A 155 -16.26 27.37 -2.78
C ASP A 155 -15.98 28.14 -1.48
N ALA A 156 -16.83 29.09 -1.13
CA ALA A 156 -16.59 30.13 -0.12
C ALA A 156 -16.16 29.60 1.26
N ASP A 157 -16.57 28.40 1.62
CA ASP A 157 -16.27 27.74 2.89
C ASP A 157 -15.32 26.53 2.72
N GLY A 158 -14.78 26.27 1.49
CA GLY A 158 -14.02 25.07 1.15
C GLY A 158 -12.50 25.25 1.32
N GLU A 159 -11.85 24.24 1.91
CA GLU A 159 -10.39 24.13 1.94
C GLU A 159 -9.84 23.19 0.84
N GLY A 160 -10.74 22.57 0.06
CA GLY A 160 -10.43 21.58 -0.95
C GLY A 160 -11.48 21.50 -2.05
N LEU A 161 -11.91 20.30 -2.40
CA LEU A 161 -12.94 20.07 -3.41
C LEU A 161 -14.31 20.66 -3.01
N PRO A 162 -15.13 21.15 -3.98
CA PRO A 162 -14.77 21.35 -5.37
C PRO A 162 -13.97 22.64 -5.58
N PHE A 163 -13.11 22.66 -6.61
CA PHE A 163 -12.35 23.86 -6.97
C PHE A 163 -12.09 23.91 -8.49
N THR A 164 -11.69 25.09 -8.98
CA THR A 164 -11.30 25.28 -10.38
C THR A 164 -9.92 25.92 -10.45
N VAL A 165 -9.06 25.38 -11.32
CA VAL A 165 -7.75 25.95 -11.65
C VAL A 165 -7.80 26.50 -13.08
N THR A 166 -7.39 27.76 -13.25
CA THR A 166 -7.22 28.37 -14.56
C THR A 166 -5.78 28.82 -14.70
N GLY A 167 -5.06 28.14 -15.58
CA GLY A 167 -3.67 28.42 -15.91
C GLY A 167 -3.51 28.98 -17.31
N ARG A 168 -2.31 28.83 -17.83
CA ARG A 168 -1.95 29.17 -19.20
C ARG A 168 -0.72 28.36 -19.65
N PRO A 169 -0.59 28.02 -20.95
CA PRO A 169 0.48 27.17 -21.45
C PRO A 169 1.91 27.70 -21.21
N ASP A 170 2.07 29.03 -21.05
CA ASP A 170 3.34 29.74 -20.85
C ASP A 170 3.60 30.15 -19.40
N GLN A 171 3.12 29.37 -18.43
CA GLN A 171 3.27 29.64 -17.01
C GLN A 171 4.75 29.84 -16.63
N ALA A 172 5.03 30.94 -15.91
CA ALA A 172 6.42 31.38 -15.68
C ALA A 172 7.22 30.45 -14.76
N GLY A 173 6.57 29.89 -13.72
CA GLY A 173 7.28 29.19 -12.64
C GLY A 173 7.86 30.15 -11.61
N GLY A 174 8.81 29.67 -10.80
CA GLY A 174 9.47 30.47 -9.74
C GLY A 174 9.61 29.71 -8.45
N THR A 175 9.71 30.43 -7.32
CA THR A 175 9.80 29.83 -5.98
C THR A 175 8.45 29.86 -5.29
N VAL A 176 8.06 28.73 -4.69
CA VAL A 176 6.87 28.63 -3.83
C VAL A 176 7.26 28.13 -2.45
N THR A 177 6.58 28.66 -1.43
CA THR A 177 6.78 28.21 -0.03
C THR A 177 5.45 27.66 0.47
N LEU A 178 5.46 26.42 1.01
CA LEU A 178 4.26 25.78 1.53
C LEU A 178 4.55 24.95 2.78
N ASP A 179 3.52 24.73 3.60
CA ASP A 179 3.54 23.73 4.65
C ASP A 179 3.08 22.38 4.08
N ALA A 180 4.01 21.45 3.91
CA ALA A 180 3.77 20.10 3.43
C ALA A 180 3.70 19.06 4.57
N SER A 181 3.61 19.49 5.83
CA SER A 181 3.57 18.59 7.00
C SER A 181 2.36 17.65 7.02
N THR A 182 1.30 17.99 6.29
CA THR A 182 0.12 17.13 6.15
C THR A 182 0.26 16.08 5.05
N SER A 183 1.11 16.31 4.03
CA SER A 183 1.30 15.36 2.93
C SER A 183 2.50 15.69 2.04
N SER A 184 3.42 14.73 1.87
CA SER A 184 4.51 14.80 0.88
C SER A 184 4.01 14.88 -0.57
N GLN A 185 2.75 14.54 -0.82
CA GLN A 185 2.16 14.63 -2.16
C GLN A 185 2.06 16.07 -2.67
N HIS A 186 1.97 17.08 -1.79
CA HIS A 186 1.98 18.48 -2.19
C HIS A 186 3.31 18.87 -2.86
N VAL A 187 4.43 18.45 -2.28
CA VAL A 187 5.77 18.66 -2.86
C VAL A 187 5.89 17.86 -4.16
N SER A 188 5.60 16.55 -4.13
CA SER A 188 5.69 15.69 -5.32
C SER A 188 4.87 16.24 -6.50
N ALA A 189 3.67 16.76 -6.25
CA ALA A 189 2.78 17.32 -7.26
C ALA A 189 3.40 18.52 -7.99
N LEU A 190 4.03 19.40 -7.26
CA LEU A 190 4.70 20.58 -7.78
C LEU A 190 5.97 20.20 -8.57
N LEU A 191 6.76 19.26 -8.04
CA LEU A 191 7.99 18.80 -8.73
C LEU A 191 7.68 18.16 -10.08
N LEU A 192 6.60 17.39 -10.18
CA LEU A 192 6.22 16.70 -11.43
C LEU A 192 6.03 17.68 -12.59
N VAL A 193 5.49 18.87 -12.34
CA VAL A 193 5.24 19.89 -13.38
C VAL A 193 6.40 20.85 -13.56
N GLY A 194 7.33 20.92 -12.60
CA GLY A 194 8.37 21.96 -12.48
C GLY A 194 9.17 22.20 -13.76
N ALA A 195 9.60 21.15 -14.45
CA ALA A 195 10.38 21.24 -15.68
C ALA A 195 9.60 21.86 -16.86
N ARG A 196 8.26 21.84 -16.83
CA ARG A 196 7.40 22.40 -17.88
C ARG A 196 7.09 23.89 -17.67
N LEU A 197 7.45 24.46 -16.52
CA LEU A 197 7.33 25.87 -16.25
C LEU A 197 8.53 26.62 -16.88
N ALA A 198 8.29 27.80 -17.46
CA ALA A 198 9.31 28.50 -18.26
C ALA A 198 10.60 28.85 -17.49
N GLY A 199 10.48 29.15 -16.20
CA GLY A 199 11.62 29.42 -15.30
C GLY A 199 11.98 28.26 -14.36
N GLY A 200 11.38 27.06 -14.55
CA GLY A 200 11.50 25.98 -13.60
C GLY A 200 10.71 26.24 -12.32
N LEU A 201 10.98 25.45 -11.30
CA LEU A 201 10.27 25.54 -10.02
C LEU A 201 11.21 25.25 -8.85
N GLU A 202 11.13 26.08 -7.84
CA GLU A 202 11.72 25.83 -6.55
C GLU A 202 10.63 25.69 -5.50
N VAL A 203 10.62 24.58 -4.76
CA VAL A 203 9.69 24.30 -3.67
C VAL A 203 10.46 24.38 -2.36
N VAL A 204 9.98 25.22 -1.45
CA VAL A 204 10.53 25.38 -0.10
C VAL A 204 9.45 24.96 0.90
N HIS A 205 9.78 23.98 1.72
CA HIS A 205 8.90 23.60 2.83
C HIS A 205 9.15 24.51 4.03
N SER A 206 8.07 24.93 4.69
CA SER A 206 8.12 25.73 5.93
C SER A 206 7.02 25.24 6.88
N GLY A 207 7.41 24.51 7.92
CA GLY A 207 6.48 23.95 8.89
C GLY A 207 7.08 22.78 9.67
N PRO A 208 6.26 21.98 10.34
CA PRO A 208 6.67 20.70 10.92
C PRO A 208 7.23 19.75 9.86
N PRO A 209 8.05 18.74 10.23
CA PRO A 209 8.68 17.83 9.28
C PRO A 209 7.72 17.24 8.24
N VAL A 210 8.16 17.17 6.98
CA VAL A 210 7.40 16.54 5.89
C VAL A 210 7.35 15.02 6.11
N PRO A 211 6.17 14.41 6.16
CA PRO A 211 6.05 12.97 6.30
C PRO A 211 6.39 12.24 4.99
N SER A 212 6.70 10.96 5.09
CA SER A 212 6.85 10.06 3.91
C SER A 212 7.81 10.62 2.85
N LEU A 213 8.98 11.16 3.25
CA LEU A 213 10.02 11.68 2.36
C LEU A 213 10.41 10.73 1.21
N PRO A 214 10.41 9.39 1.37
CA PRO A 214 10.69 8.47 0.27
C PRO A 214 9.79 8.67 -0.97
N HIS A 215 8.55 9.14 -0.81
CA HIS A 215 7.70 9.47 -1.95
C HIS A 215 8.16 10.70 -2.74
N ILE A 216 8.82 11.66 -2.08
CA ILE A 216 9.46 12.79 -2.76
C ILE A 216 10.72 12.30 -3.46
N ALA A 217 11.55 11.49 -2.80
CA ALA A 217 12.73 10.88 -3.40
C ALA A 217 12.39 10.06 -4.66
N MET A 218 11.30 9.29 -4.63
CA MET A 218 10.76 8.58 -5.81
C MET A 218 10.44 9.56 -6.95
N THR A 219 9.79 10.69 -6.66
CA THR A 219 9.46 11.70 -7.66
C THR A 219 10.72 12.31 -8.27
N VAL A 220 11.70 12.65 -7.44
CA VAL A 220 13.00 13.20 -7.87
C VAL A 220 13.75 12.20 -8.76
N ALA A 221 13.82 10.93 -8.36
CA ALA A 221 14.47 9.90 -9.15
C ALA A 221 13.80 9.70 -10.52
N MET A 222 12.47 9.61 -10.56
CA MET A 222 11.72 9.44 -11.81
C MET A 222 11.84 10.65 -12.75
N LEU A 223 12.03 11.87 -12.22
CA LEU A 223 12.36 13.07 -13.01
C LEU A 223 13.78 12.99 -13.59
N ARG A 224 14.76 12.64 -12.74
CA ARG A 224 16.18 12.49 -13.15
C ARG A 224 16.35 11.41 -14.23
N GLU A 225 15.63 10.30 -14.13
CA GLU A 225 15.61 9.25 -15.15
C GLU A 225 15.09 9.71 -16.51
N ARG A 226 14.35 10.83 -16.56
CA ARG A 226 13.86 11.48 -17.77
C ARG A 226 14.68 12.70 -18.18
N GLY A 227 15.90 12.81 -17.64
CA GLY A 227 16.85 13.86 -17.98
C GLY A 227 16.55 15.23 -17.36
N VAL A 228 15.63 15.29 -16.38
CA VAL A 228 15.32 16.53 -15.66
C VAL A 228 16.35 16.74 -14.57
N GLU A 229 16.94 17.92 -14.53
CA GLU A 229 17.84 18.32 -13.44
C GLU A 229 17.02 18.75 -12.22
N VAL A 230 17.28 18.10 -11.08
CA VAL A 230 16.64 18.40 -9.79
C VAL A 230 17.73 18.57 -8.73
N ASP A 231 17.74 19.70 -8.03
CA ASP A 231 18.59 19.93 -6.86
C ASP A 231 17.75 19.70 -5.58
N ASP A 232 18.11 18.69 -4.82
CA ASP A 232 17.56 18.32 -3.51
C ASP A 232 18.64 18.24 -2.43
N SER A 233 19.77 18.95 -2.64
CA SER A 233 20.94 18.94 -1.75
C SER A 233 20.70 19.64 -0.41
N GLN A 234 19.67 20.48 -0.33
CA GLN A 234 19.29 21.19 0.88
C GLN A 234 18.03 20.56 1.48
N ALA A 235 18.03 20.34 2.78
CA ALA A 235 16.85 19.88 3.49
C ALA A 235 15.66 20.85 3.26
N ASP A 236 14.47 20.27 3.11
CA ASP A 236 13.23 21.03 2.93
C ASP A 236 13.17 21.94 1.70
N ARG A 237 14.02 21.67 0.70
CA ARG A 237 14.13 22.45 -0.52
C ARG A 237 14.41 21.57 -1.73
N TRP A 238 13.67 21.80 -2.80
CA TRP A 238 13.78 21.06 -4.06
C TRP A 238 13.65 22.04 -5.22
N ALA A 239 14.64 22.05 -6.11
CA ALA A 239 14.63 22.90 -7.30
C ALA A 239 14.66 22.05 -8.56
N VAL A 240 13.70 22.27 -9.46
CA VAL A 240 13.56 21.60 -10.76
C VAL A 240 13.91 22.61 -11.86
N ALA A 241 14.96 22.31 -12.62
CA ALA A 241 15.35 23.15 -13.76
C ALA A 241 14.30 23.06 -14.90
N PRO A 242 14.08 24.17 -15.65
CA PRO A 242 13.19 24.14 -16.81
C PRO A 242 13.81 23.33 -17.94
N GLY A 243 12.99 22.58 -18.66
CA GLY A 243 13.47 21.80 -19.79
C GLY A 243 12.50 20.70 -20.25
N PRO A 244 12.88 19.97 -21.29
CA PRO A 244 12.06 18.86 -21.77
C PRO A 244 12.13 17.68 -20.80
N ILE A 245 11.01 17.00 -20.61
CA ILE A 245 10.94 15.70 -19.95
C ILE A 245 11.05 14.64 -21.05
N ALA A 246 12.10 13.82 -21.05
CA ALA A 246 12.28 12.77 -22.04
C ALA A 246 11.20 11.69 -21.93
N PRO A 247 10.70 11.14 -23.06
CA PRO A 247 9.86 9.95 -23.04
C PRO A 247 10.66 8.77 -22.50
N ARG A 248 10.00 7.91 -21.72
CA ARG A 248 10.63 6.73 -21.14
C ARG A 248 9.59 5.62 -20.96
N ASP A 249 9.89 4.45 -21.49
CA ASP A 249 9.15 3.25 -21.18
C ASP A 249 9.49 2.76 -19.76
N VAL A 250 8.48 2.36 -19.00
CA VAL A 250 8.59 1.98 -17.60
C VAL A 250 7.92 0.63 -17.38
N VAL A 251 8.58 -0.25 -16.65
CA VAL A 251 7.97 -1.43 -16.03
C VAL A 251 7.78 -1.10 -14.55
N VAL A 252 6.52 -0.99 -14.13
CA VAL A 252 6.16 -0.62 -12.75
C VAL A 252 6.48 -1.79 -11.81
N GLU A 253 7.14 -1.48 -10.70
CA GLU A 253 7.45 -2.46 -9.66
C GLU A 253 6.16 -2.97 -8.97
N PRO A 254 6.16 -4.19 -8.38
CA PRO A 254 5.08 -4.66 -7.51
C PRO A 254 4.78 -3.64 -6.40
N ASP A 255 3.53 -3.51 -5.98
CA ASP A 255 3.17 -2.62 -4.86
C ASP A 255 3.54 -3.27 -3.51
N LEU A 256 4.67 -2.83 -2.95
CA LEU A 256 5.21 -3.41 -1.72
C LEU A 256 4.31 -3.15 -0.50
N SER A 257 3.55 -2.05 -0.51
CA SER A 257 2.58 -1.78 0.55
C SER A 257 1.34 -2.68 0.44
N SER A 258 0.92 -3.03 -0.78
CA SER A 258 -0.18 -3.97 -1.01
C SER A 258 0.22 -5.43 -0.75
N ALA A 259 1.53 -5.74 -0.77
CA ALA A 259 2.08 -7.02 -0.37
C ALA A 259 2.01 -7.27 1.16
N ALA A 260 1.96 -6.20 1.95
CA ALA A 260 2.10 -6.27 3.41
C ALA A 260 1.12 -7.24 4.09
N PRO A 261 -0.19 -7.27 3.82
CA PRO A 261 -1.10 -8.20 4.49
C PRO A 261 -0.81 -9.67 4.15
N PHE A 262 -0.34 -9.97 2.94
CA PHE A 262 -0.01 -11.34 2.52
C PHE A 262 1.27 -11.85 3.19
N LEU A 263 2.33 -11.03 3.22
CA LEU A 263 3.57 -11.39 3.93
C LEU A 263 3.34 -11.47 5.44
N ALA A 264 2.52 -10.57 6.01
CA ALA A 264 2.13 -10.63 7.41
C ALA A 264 1.29 -11.89 7.74
N ALA A 265 0.54 -12.45 6.78
CA ALA A 265 -0.19 -13.71 6.97
C ALA A 265 0.74 -14.87 7.35
N ALA A 266 1.93 -14.98 6.75
CA ALA A 266 2.94 -15.94 7.18
C ALA A 266 3.35 -15.73 8.64
N ALA A 267 3.63 -14.49 9.01
CA ALA A 267 4.07 -14.14 10.36
C ALA A 267 3.02 -14.47 11.44
N VAL A 268 1.73 -14.25 11.18
CA VAL A 268 0.65 -14.50 12.17
C VAL A 268 0.20 -15.95 12.25
N THR A 269 0.47 -16.76 11.20
CA THR A 269 0.02 -18.16 11.14
C THR A 269 1.16 -19.18 11.31
N GLY A 270 2.42 -18.73 11.35
CA GLY A 270 3.59 -19.61 11.43
C GLY A 270 3.93 -20.30 10.10
N GLY A 271 3.41 -19.82 8.97
CA GLY A 271 3.65 -20.38 7.63
C GLY A 271 4.75 -19.66 6.85
N SER A 272 4.71 -19.73 5.52
CA SER A 272 5.70 -19.11 4.63
C SER A 272 5.07 -18.53 3.38
N VAL A 273 5.23 -17.23 3.15
CA VAL A 273 4.69 -16.56 1.96
C VAL A 273 5.80 -15.90 1.17
N THR A 274 5.79 -16.13 -0.15
CA THR A 274 6.71 -15.49 -1.10
C THR A 274 5.95 -14.51 -2.00
N VAL A 275 6.45 -13.27 -2.10
CA VAL A 275 6.02 -12.30 -3.10
C VAL A 275 7.09 -12.21 -4.18
N PRO A 276 6.81 -12.67 -5.42
CA PRO A 276 7.78 -12.69 -6.51
C PRO A 276 8.10 -11.27 -6.99
N HIS A 277 9.23 -11.15 -7.69
CA HIS A 277 9.69 -9.90 -8.30
C HIS A 277 9.90 -8.74 -7.30
N TRP A 278 10.10 -9.04 -6.02
CA TRP A 278 10.48 -8.01 -5.06
C TRP A 278 11.82 -7.39 -5.47
N PRO A 279 11.88 -6.06 -5.66
CA PRO A 279 13.11 -5.43 -6.14
C PRO A 279 14.23 -5.50 -5.09
N SER A 280 15.47 -5.69 -5.55
CA SER A 280 16.64 -5.66 -4.67
C SER A 280 16.96 -4.25 -4.17
N GLU A 281 16.67 -3.25 -4.98
CA GLU A 281 16.79 -1.83 -4.67
C GLU A 281 15.51 -1.13 -5.12
N THR A 282 14.92 -0.33 -4.26
CA THR A 282 13.68 0.38 -4.54
C THR A 282 13.57 1.67 -3.74
N LEU A 283 12.78 2.60 -4.26
CA LEU A 283 12.37 3.82 -3.55
C LEU A 283 10.97 3.72 -2.94
N GLN A 284 10.32 2.56 -3.06
CA GLN A 284 9.03 2.36 -2.42
C GLN A 284 9.18 2.26 -0.90
N PRO A 285 8.48 3.12 -0.13
CA PRO A 285 8.52 3.06 1.35
C PRO A 285 8.10 1.68 1.90
N GLY A 286 7.28 0.95 1.15
CA GLY A 286 6.82 -0.39 1.53
C GLY A 286 7.93 -1.41 1.75
N ASP A 287 9.15 -1.18 1.24
CA ASP A 287 10.31 -2.04 1.48
C ASP A 287 10.72 -2.10 2.97
N GLN A 288 10.39 -1.07 3.77
CA GLN A 288 10.57 -1.10 5.22
C GLN A 288 9.83 -2.28 5.90
N LEU A 289 8.87 -2.89 5.21
CA LEU A 289 8.17 -4.08 5.69
C LEU A 289 9.12 -5.22 6.04
N ARG A 290 10.26 -5.36 5.34
CA ARG A 290 11.28 -6.37 5.65
C ARG A 290 11.81 -6.22 7.07
N ASP A 291 12.18 -4.99 7.44
CA ASP A 291 12.69 -4.68 8.78
C ASP A 291 11.58 -4.83 9.83
N VAL A 292 10.38 -4.36 9.51
CA VAL A 292 9.20 -4.48 10.39
C VAL A 292 8.92 -5.93 10.73
N LEU A 293 8.81 -6.83 9.74
CA LEU A 293 8.52 -8.23 9.98
C LEU A 293 9.65 -8.94 10.73
N SER A 294 10.92 -8.59 10.44
CA SER A 294 12.08 -9.11 11.18
C SER A 294 12.04 -8.70 12.67
N VAL A 295 11.65 -7.45 12.97
CA VAL A 295 11.55 -6.96 14.36
C VAL A 295 10.38 -7.64 15.10
N PHE A 296 9.30 -8.01 14.40
CA PHE A 296 8.23 -8.84 14.96
C PHE A 296 8.63 -10.32 15.11
N GLY A 297 9.83 -10.72 14.67
CA GLY A 297 10.39 -12.05 14.88
C GLY A 297 10.21 -13.02 13.71
N ALA A 298 9.71 -12.59 12.56
CA ALA A 298 9.65 -13.43 11.37
C ALA A 298 11.02 -13.52 10.68
N ASP A 299 11.30 -14.66 10.03
CA ASP A 299 12.44 -14.79 9.14
C ASP A 299 12.11 -14.16 7.78
N VAL A 300 12.98 -13.27 7.31
CA VAL A 300 12.79 -12.51 6.07
C VAL A 300 13.97 -12.73 5.14
N ALA A 301 13.71 -13.29 3.96
CA ALA A 301 14.74 -13.63 2.98
C ALA A 301 14.40 -13.05 1.60
N LEU A 302 15.30 -12.23 1.05
CA LEU A 302 15.24 -11.77 -0.34
C LEU A 302 16.12 -12.66 -1.21
N SER A 303 15.55 -13.17 -2.31
CA SER A 303 16.21 -14.05 -3.26
C SER A 303 15.77 -13.73 -4.70
N GLU A 304 16.26 -14.48 -5.68
CA GLU A 304 15.80 -14.41 -7.06
C GLU A 304 14.31 -14.79 -7.22
N ALA A 305 13.76 -15.60 -6.29
CA ALA A 305 12.34 -15.94 -6.29
C ALA A 305 11.44 -14.78 -5.83
N GLY A 306 12.01 -13.78 -5.15
CA GLY A 306 11.31 -12.66 -4.53
C GLY A 306 11.59 -12.56 -3.03
N LEU A 307 10.71 -11.85 -2.31
CA LEU A 307 10.75 -11.75 -0.86
C LEU A 307 9.94 -12.87 -0.22
N THR A 308 10.60 -13.70 0.58
CA THR A 308 9.95 -14.75 1.38
C THR A 308 9.97 -14.36 2.85
N VAL A 309 8.81 -14.48 3.49
CA VAL A 309 8.62 -14.30 4.93
C VAL A 309 8.16 -15.63 5.51
N THR A 310 8.87 -16.10 6.53
CA THR A 310 8.51 -17.31 7.28
C THR A 310 8.18 -16.91 8.72
N GLY A 311 6.99 -17.28 9.16
CA GLY A 311 6.54 -17.03 10.53
C GLY A 311 7.26 -17.90 11.53
N THR A 312 7.33 -17.43 12.76
CA THR A 312 7.86 -18.15 13.92
C THR A 312 6.75 -18.46 14.92
N ASP A 313 7.07 -19.15 16.00
CA ASP A 313 6.07 -19.57 16.99
C ASP A 313 5.34 -18.40 17.67
N GLN A 314 5.96 -17.22 17.71
CA GLN A 314 5.40 -16.05 18.40
C GLN A 314 5.84 -14.73 17.76
N LEU A 315 4.89 -13.82 17.58
CA LEU A 315 5.17 -12.42 17.27
C LEU A 315 5.67 -11.69 18.52
N LEU A 316 6.73 -10.90 18.36
CA LEU A 316 7.33 -10.08 19.42
C LEU A 316 6.74 -8.68 19.42
N GLY A 317 6.62 -8.04 20.60
CA GLY A 317 6.29 -6.62 20.68
C GLY A 317 7.46 -5.75 20.20
N SER A 318 7.15 -4.58 19.64
CA SER A 318 8.14 -3.78 18.93
C SER A 318 7.96 -2.28 19.12
N ASP A 319 9.06 -1.53 19.05
CA ASP A 319 9.06 -0.06 19.05
C ASP A 319 9.47 0.42 17.65
N LEU A 320 8.52 0.99 16.90
CA LEU A 320 8.64 1.26 15.48
C LEU A 320 8.38 2.72 15.15
N ASP A 321 9.30 3.33 14.39
CA ASP A 321 9.09 4.59 13.70
C ASP A 321 8.69 4.30 12.25
N LEU A 322 7.46 4.61 11.91
CA LEU A 322 6.89 4.42 10.56
C LEU A 322 6.73 5.74 9.80
N SER A 323 7.45 6.80 10.19
CA SER A 323 7.38 8.10 9.50
C SER A 323 7.75 8.01 8.01
N GLY A 324 8.62 7.08 7.65
CA GLY A 324 9.01 6.78 6.27
C GLY A 324 8.02 5.92 5.50
N ALA A 325 7.27 5.04 6.18
CA ALA A 325 6.39 4.02 5.56
C ALA A 325 5.01 3.94 6.23
N SER A 326 4.39 5.06 6.46
CA SER A 326 3.14 5.20 7.21
C SER A 326 1.95 4.43 6.62
N GLU A 327 2.02 4.05 5.35
CA GLU A 327 1.04 3.19 4.69
C GLU A 327 0.96 1.78 5.34
N LEU A 328 2.03 1.34 6.01
CA LEU A 328 2.09 0.06 6.71
C LEU A 328 1.36 0.08 8.06
N THR A 329 1.02 1.26 8.61
CA THR A 329 0.45 1.41 9.96
C THR A 329 -0.70 0.46 10.26
N PRO A 330 -1.72 0.26 9.40
CA PRO A 330 -2.83 -0.65 9.74
C PRO A 330 -2.40 -2.12 9.86
N VAL A 331 -1.57 -2.62 8.96
CA VAL A 331 -1.05 -4.00 9.05
C VAL A 331 -0.15 -4.17 10.25
N VAL A 332 0.71 -3.18 10.54
CA VAL A 332 1.59 -3.19 11.72
C VAL A 332 0.78 -3.15 13.03
N ALA A 333 -0.32 -2.40 13.07
CA ALA A 333 -1.21 -2.37 14.23
C ALA A 333 -1.90 -3.73 14.45
N ALA A 334 -2.27 -4.43 13.37
CA ALA A 334 -2.80 -5.79 13.45
C ALA A 334 -1.75 -6.79 13.98
N LEU A 335 -0.51 -6.73 13.48
CA LEU A 335 0.62 -7.52 14.01
C LEU A 335 0.85 -7.23 15.50
N ALA A 336 0.87 -5.96 15.90
CA ALA A 336 1.05 -5.52 17.26
C ALA A 336 -0.06 -6.02 18.22
N ALA A 337 -1.31 -6.10 17.72
CA ALA A 337 -2.44 -6.61 18.51
C ALA A 337 -2.35 -8.13 18.73
N LEU A 338 -1.66 -8.85 17.87
CA LEU A 338 -1.41 -10.29 17.93
C LEU A 338 -0.05 -10.65 18.57
N ALA A 339 0.80 -9.66 18.81
CA ALA A 339 2.12 -9.87 19.42
C ALA A 339 2.03 -10.29 20.89
N ARG A 340 3.11 -10.85 21.44
CA ARG A 340 3.19 -11.25 22.85
C ARG A 340 3.31 -10.07 23.80
N ASP A 341 4.09 -9.05 23.39
CA ASP A 341 4.45 -7.91 24.22
C ASP A 341 3.88 -6.61 23.66
N THR A 342 3.89 -5.54 24.47
CA THR A 342 3.44 -4.22 24.04
C THR A 342 4.25 -3.70 22.88
N SER A 343 3.56 -3.08 21.91
CA SER A 343 4.19 -2.40 20.76
C SER A 343 3.91 -0.91 20.77
N HIS A 344 4.89 -0.12 20.29
CA HIS A 344 4.78 1.32 20.12
C HIS A 344 4.99 1.66 18.64
N ILE A 345 3.99 2.29 18.03
CA ILE A 345 4.03 2.82 16.66
C ILE A 345 4.04 4.33 16.77
N ARG A 346 5.00 5.00 16.11
CA ARG A 346 5.14 6.47 16.15
C ARG A 346 5.52 7.04 14.78
N GLY A 347 5.49 8.37 14.67
CA GLY A 347 5.84 9.10 13.44
C GLY A 347 4.73 9.10 12.41
N VAL A 348 3.50 8.70 12.75
CA VAL A 348 2.41 8.47 11.80
C VAL A 348 1.21 9.41 12.00
N GLY A 349 1.38 10.55 12.67
CA GLY A 349 0.28 11.50 12.95
C GLY A 349 -0.46 11.98 11.69
N HIS A 350 0.23 12.07 10.56
CA HIS A 350 -0.34 12.53 9.29
C HIS A 350 -1.33 11.54 8.64
N VAL A 351 -1.34 10.25 9.07
CA VAL A 351 -2.32 9.27 8.53
C VAL A 351 -3.77 9.57 8.97
N ARG A 352 -3.96 10.51 9.89
CA ARG A 352 -5.29 11.04 10.26
C ARG A 352 -5.99 11.77 9.11
N GLY A 353 -5.21 12.35 8.18
CA GLY A 353 -5.70 13.04 6.99
C GLY A 353 -5.77 12.16 5.73
N HIS A 354 -5.68 10.83 5.86
CA HIS A 354 -5.78 9.90 4.74
C HIS A 354 -7.25 9.62 4.37
N GLU A 355 -7.61 8.38 4.04
CA GLU A 355 -8.99 8.00 3.69
C GLU A 355 -9.93 8.14 4.89
N THR A 356 -9.41 7.87 6.08
CA THR A 356 -10.03 8.07 7.38
C THR A 356 -8.97 8.52 8.38
N ASP A 357 -9.35 8.94 9.60
CA ASP A 357 -8.42 9.04 10.73
C ASP A 357 -8.02 7.62 11.14
N ARG A 358 -6.96 7.10 10.51
CA ARG A 358 -6.51 5.71 10.72
C ARG A 358 -6.13 5.43 12.16
N LEU A 359 -5.60 6.40 12.92
CA LEU A 359 -5.23 6.18 14.31
C LEU A 359 -6.46 6.01 15.19
N ALA A 360 -7.46 6.88 15.04
CA ALA A 360 -8.72 6.77 15.75
C ALA A 360 -9.49 5.49 15.37
N ALA A 361 -9.52 5.16 14.07
CA ALA A 361 -10.16 3.95 13.55
C ALA A 361 -9.50 2.68 14.11
N LEU A 362 -8.18 2.54 14.01
CA LEU A 362 -7.44 1.38 14.55
C LEU A 362 -7.64 1.23 16.05
N ARG A 363 -7.60 2.34 16.83
CA ARG A 363 -7.90 2.29 18.24
C ARG A 363 -9.30 1.74 18.50
N ALA A 364 -10.31 2.30 17.81
CA ALA A 364 -11.71 1.91 18.01
C ALA A 364 -11.93 0.42 17.72
N GLU A 365 -11.43 -0.07 16.57
CA GLU A 365 -11.65 -1.45 16.14
C GLU A 365 -10.88 -2.45 17.00
N LEU A 366 -9.61 -2.18 17.31
CA LEU A 366 -8.83 -3.06 18.18
C LEU A 366 -9.35 -3.09 19.62
N GLU A 367 -9.85 -1.96 20.17
CA GLU A 367 -10.50 -1.92 21.48
C GLU A 367 -11.83 -2.67 21.48
N ALA A 368 -12.63 -2.58 20.39
CA ALA A 368 -13.87 -3.34 20.24
C ALA A 368 -13.60 -4.87 20.23
N MET A 369 -12.46 -5.29 19.67
CA MET A 369 -12.01 -6.69 19.68
C MET A 369 -11.39 -7.12 21.03
N GLY A 370 -11.15 -6.21 21.98
CA GLY A 370 -10.64 -6.51 23.31
C GLY A 370 -9.18 -6.13 23.60
N ALA A 371 -8.43 -5.63 22.63
CA ALA A 371 -7.10 -5.06 22.87
C ALA A 371 -7.19 -3.80 23.75
N ARG A 372 -6.08 -3.41 24.36
CA ARG A 372 -5.96 -2.12 25.03
C ARG A 372 -5.06 -1.22 24.20
N VAL A 373 -5.61 -0.14 23.65
CA VAL A 373 -4.89 0.78 22.78
C VAL A 373 -4.84 2.17 23.40
N HIS A 374 -3.66 2.76 23.42
CA HIS A 374 -3.46 4.15 23.80
C HIS A 374 -3.03 4.92 22.55
N GLU A 375 -3.90 5.84 22.12
CA GLU A 375 -3.64 6.73 20.99
C GLU A 375 -2.83 7.94 21.45
N THR A 376 -1.75 8.27 20.74
CA THR A 376 -0.98 9.48 20.94
C THR A 376 -1.24 10.47 19.79
N HIS A 377 -0.66 11.64 19.85
CA HIS A 377 -0.76 12.62 18.75
C HIS A 377 -0.28 12.04 17.41
N ASP A 378 0.78 11.23 17.42
CA ASP A 378 1.49 10.75 16.23
C ASP A 378 1.61 9.21 16.15
N GLY A 379 0.83 8.46 16.93
CA GLY A 379 0.96 7.01 16.92
C GLY A 379 0.05 6.27 17.86
N LEU A 380 0.36 4.99 18.07
CA LEU A 380 -0.40 4.06 18.93
C LEU A 380 0.54 3.28 19.85
N THR A 381 0.12 3.08 21.09
CA THR A 381 0.66 2.05 21.96
C THR A 381 -0.37 0.94 22.10
N ILE A 382 -0.03 -0.27 21.68
CA ILE A 382 -0.93 -1.41 21.63
C ILE A 382 -0.47 -2.44 22.65
N HIS A 383 -1.33 -2.71 23.63
CA HIS A 383 -1.14 -3.76 24.63
C HIS A 383 -1.98 -4.97 24.20
N PRO A 384 -1.33 -6.06 23.74
CA PRO A 384 -2.03 -7.22 23.22
C PRO A 384 -2.85 -7.90 24.33
N ARG A 385 -3.99 -8.45 23.92
CA ARG A 385 -4.89 -9.27 24.73
C ARG A 385 -5.55 -10.31 23.84
N LEU A 386 -6.21 -11.29 24.46
CA LEU A 386 -7.04 -12.21 23.69
C LEU A 386 -8.13 -11.42 22.97
N LEU A 387 -8.11 -11.49 21.64
CA LEU A 387 -9.07 -10.81 20.80
C LEU A 387 -10.31 -11.67 20.58
N ALA A 388 -11.46 -11.03 20.44
CA ALA A 388 -12.73 -11.64 20.09
C ALA A 388 -13.21 -11.11 18.73
N GLY A 389 -13.91 -11.95 17.99
CA GLY A 389 -14.56 -11.56 16.73
C GLY A 389 -15.71 -10.58 16.94
N GLY A 390 -16.30 -10.18 15.83
CA GLY A 390 -17.36 -9.18 15.76
C GLY A 390 -17.29 -8.44 14.44
N THR A 391 -18.01 -7.32 14.32
CA THR A 391 -17.89 -6.46 13.16
C THR A 391 -16.66 -5.56 13.28
N PHE A 392 -15.81 -5.60 12.25
CA PHE A 392 -14.68 -4.70 12.07
C PHE A 392 -15.06 -3.67 11.01
N HIS A 393 -15.11 -2.41 11.37
CA HIS A 393 -15.44 -1.33 10.45
C HIS A 393 -14.20 -0.91 9.67
N THR A 394 -14.37 -0.83 8.35
CA THR A 394 -13.27 -0.51 7.42
C THR A 394 -13.18 0.98 7.10
N TYR A 395 -14.22 1.75 7.38
CA TYR A 395 -14.29 3.20 7.12
C TYR A 395 -14.05 3.55 5.64
N ALA A 396 -14.45 2.67 4.72
CA ALA A 396 -14.15 2.75 3.28
C ALA A 396 -12.64 2.91 2.98
N ASP A 397 -11.78 2.42 3.88
CA ASP A 397 -10.32 2.45 3.75
C ASP A 397 -9.77 1.04 3.50
N HIS A 398 -9.19 0.86 2.31
CA HIS A 398 -8.62 -0.41 1.87
C HIS A 398 -7.54 -0.96 2.81
N ARG A 399 -6.77 -0.10 3.51
CA ARG A 399 -5.75 -0.52 4.46
C ARG A 399 -6.36 -1.03 5.78
N MET A 400 -7.47 -0.43 6.20
CA MET A 400 -8.25 -0.94 7.34
C MET A 400 -8.83 -2.31 7.01
N ALA A 401 -9.43 -2.47 5.82
CA ALA A 401 -9.94 -3.77 5.37
C ALA A 401 -8.85 -4.86 5.31
N GLN A 402 -7.66 -4.52 4.83
CA GLN A 402 -6.50 -5.42 4.80
C GLN A 402 -6.05 -5.83 6.21
N ALA A 403 -6.03 -4.90 7.17
CA ALA A 403 -5.72 -5.19 8.57
C ALA A 403 -6.76 -6.10 9.22
N GLY A 404 -8.06 -5.84 8.96
CA GLY A 404 -9.14 -6.70 9.43
C GLY A 404 -9.08 -8.12 8.85
N ALA A 405 -8.78 -8.25 7.56
CA ALA A 405 -8.59 -9.55 6.91
C ALA A 405 -7.42 -10.34 7.55
N LEU A 406 -6.31 -9.66 7.86
CA LEU A 406 -5.17 -10.25 8.55
C LEU A 406 -5.53 -10.78 9.93
N LEU A 407 -6.26 -9.98 10.74
CA LEU A 407 -6.75 -10.39 12.06
C LEU A 407 -7.69 -11.60 11.95
N GLY A 408 -8.53 -11.64 10.92
CA GLY A 408 -9.48 -12.74 10.68
C GLY A 408 -8.83 -14.10 10.46
N LEU A 409 -7.55 -14.17 10.03
CA LEU A 409 -6.84 -15.44 9.88
C LEU A 409 -6.75 -16.24 11.20
N VAL A 410 -6.67 -15.53 12.33
CA VAL A 410 -6.43 -16.14 13.66
C VAL A 410 -7.50 -15.77 14.70
N VAL A 411 -8.41 -14.85 14.38
CA VAL A 411 -9.53 -14.46 15.25
C VAL A 411 -10.84 -14.98 14.63
N ALA A 412 -11.54 -15.86 15.32
CA ALA A 412 -12.79 -16.42 14.86
C ALA A 412 -13.93 -15.38 14.81
N ASP A 413 -14.90 -15.60 13.93
CA ASP A 413 -16.14 -14.83 13.81
C ASP A 413 -15.91 -13.31 13.58
N LEU A 414 -14.82 -12.94 12.90
CA LEU A 414 -14.57 -11.56 12.48
C LEU A 414 -15.28 -11.29 11.13
N VAL A 415 -16.02 -10.19 11.04
CA VAL A 415 -16.74 -9.78 9.84
C VAL A 415 -16.36 -8.34 9.48
N LEU A 416 -15.87 -8.12 8.28
CA LEU A 416 -15.62 -6.78 7.75
C LEU A 416 -16.92 -6.21 7.16
N ASP A 417 -17.26 -4.98 7.48
CA ASP A 417 -18.45 -4.31 6.95
C ASP A 417 -18.33 -3.96 5.46
N ASP A 418 -17.12 -3.65 4.97
CA ASP A 418 -16.84 -3.33 3.57
C ASP A 418 -15.44 -3.78 3.14
N VAL A 419 -15.32 -5.00 2.58
CA VAL A 419 -14.05 -5.43 1.96
C VAL A 419 -13.94 -4.94 0.51
N ALA A 420 -15.04 -4.52 -0.12
CA ALA A 420 -15.04 -4.05 -1.51
C ALA A 420 -14.21 -2.77 -1.69
N CYS A 421 -14.01 -1.98 -0.63
CA CYS A 421 -13.13 -0.80 -0.64
C CYS A 421 -11.67 -1.13 -1.01
N THR A 422 -11.22 -2.40 -0.90
CA THR A 422 -9.89 -2.83 -1.37
C THR A 422 -9.71 -2.68 -2.87
N SER A 423 -10.79 -2.64 -3.65
CA SER A 423 -10.77 -2.42 -5.10
C SER A 423 -10.14 -1.09 -5.51
N LYS A 424 -10.03 -0.15 -4.59
CA LYS A 424 -9.33 1.13 -4.80
C LYS A 424 -7.88 0.95 -5.25
N THR A 425 -7.18 -0.05 -4.72
CA THR A 425 -5.75 -0.31 -4.99
C THR A 425 -5.45 -1.75 -5.37
N MET A 426 -6.36 -2.67 -5.10
CA MET A 426 -6.18 -4.10 -5.39
C MET A 426 -7.55 -4.75 -5.62
N PRO A 427 -8.14 -4.61 -6.82
CA PRO A 427 -9.47 -5.18 -7.13
C PRO A 427 -9.54 -6.68 -6.92
N THR A 428 -8.42 -7.38 -7.06
CA THR A 428 -8.29 -8.83 -6.90
C THR A 428 -8.02 -9.28 -5.46
N PHE A 429 -8.04 -8.38 -4.46
CA PHE A 429 -7.63 -8.69 -3.08
C PHE A 429 -8.37 -9.91 -2.52
N VAL A 430 -9.70 -9.93 -2.54
CA VAL A 430 -10.49 -11.03 -1.97
C VAL A 430 -10.22 -12.35 -2.69
N ALA A 431 -10.11 -12.32 -4.03
CA ALA A 431 -9.82 -13.52 -4.82
C ALA A 431 -8.41 -14.06 -4.50
N GLN A 432 -7.41 -13.18 -4.41
CA GLN A 432 -6.04 -13.57 -4.06
C GLN A 432 -5.92 -14.04 -2.60
N TRP A 433 -6.67 -13.42 -1.68
CA TRP A 433 -6.72 -13.85 -0.28
C TRP A 433 -7.28 -15.26 -0.14
N ARG A 434 -8.38 -15.55 -0.81
CA ARG A 434 -8.95 -16.92 -0.86
C ARG A 434 -7.98 -17.91 -1.48
N ARG A 435 -7.40 -17.56 -2.64
CA ARG A 435 -6.42 -18.41 -3.32
C ARG A 435 -5.21 -18.72 -2.43
N MET A 436 -4.67 -17.73 -1.72
CA MET A 436 -3.57 -17.93 -0.77
C MET A 436 -3.91 -19.01 0.27
N LEU A 437 -5.13 -19.00 0.80
CA LEU A 437 -5.60 -20.01 1.77
C LEU A 437 -5.80 -21.38 1.12
N ASP A 438 -6.36 -21.43 -0.07
CA ASP A 438 -6.58 -22.70 -0.81
C ASP A 438 -5.24 -23.34 -1.19
N ASP A 439 -4.28 -22.56 -1.68
CA ASP A 439 -2.92 -23.01 -2.00
C ASP A 439 -2.21 -23.56 -0.74
N SER A 440 -2.44 -22.94 0.43
CA SER A 440 -1.87 -23.39 1.71
C SER A 440 -2.42 -24.74 2.16
N VAL A 441 -3.71 -24.98 1.99
CA VAL A 441 -4.32 -26.30 2.28
C VAL A 441 -3.73 -27.35 1.35
N ALA A 442 -3.65 -27.07 0.04
CA ALA A 442 -3.08 -27.99 -0.94
C ALA A 442 -1.61 -28.32 -0.66
N ALA A 443 -0.81 -27.35 -0.20
CA ALA A 443 0.57 -27.57 0.21
C ALA A 443 0.67 -28.49 1.43
N SER A 444 -0.14 -28.24 2.47
CA SER A 444 -0.19 -29.06 3.68
C SER A 444 -0.62 -30.50 3.40
N ASP A 445 -1.64 -30.70 2.55
CA ASP A 445 -2.07 -32.05 2.15
C ASP A 445 -0.98 -32.81 1.39
N SER A 446 -0.18 -32.09 0.57
CA SER A 446 0.94 -32.69 -0.16
C SER A 446 2.10 -33.10 0.76
N GLU A 447 2.41 -32.30 1.78
CA GLU A 447 3.45 -32.64 2.78
C GLU A 447 3.04 -33.90 3.59
N LEU A 448 1.79 -33.95 4.04
CA LEU A 448 1.24 -35.12 4.75
C LEU A 448 1.26 -36.39 3.89
N ALA A 449 0.98 -36.27 2.57
CA ALA A 449 1.04 -37.41 1.66
C ALA A 449 2.49 -37.93 1.47
N VAL A 450 3.49 -37.03 1.40
CA VAL A 450 4.90 -37.39 1.29
C VAL A 450 5.38 -38.05 2.59
N GLU A 451 5.00 -37.55 3.76
CA GLU A 451 5.32 -38.17 5.04
C GLU A 451 4.69 -39.55 5.21
N ALA A 452 3.48 -39.77 4.67
CA ALA A 452 2.80 -41.07 4.71
C ALA A 452 3.40 -42.10 3.74
N GLU A 453 4.08 -41.67 2.65
CA GLU A 453 4.78 -42.56 1.71
C GLU A 453 6.19 -42.97 2.19
N VAL A 454 6.76 -42.24 3.15
CA VAL A 454 7.98 -42.67 3.86
C VAL A 454 7.58 -43.70 4.94
N ASP A 455 7.24 -44.91 4.48
CA ASP A 455 6.97 -46.07 5.32
C ASP A 455 8.19 -46.30 6.22
N PRO A 456 8.05 -46.36 7.56
CA PRO A 456 9.18 -46.76 8.39
C PRO A 456 9.55 -48.16 7.98
N GLU A 457 10.79 -48.36 7.45
CA GLU A 457 11.38 -49.67 7.29
C GLU A 457 10.99 -50.50 8.51
N VAL A 458 10.15 -51.49 8.26
CA VAL A 458 9.87 -52.56 9.23
C VAL A 458 11.23 -53.08 9.61
N ASP A 459 11.67 -52.81 10.83
CA ASP A 459 12.90 -53.32 11.42
C ASP A 459 12.71 -54.84 11.62
N ASP A 460 12.87 -55.57 10.49
CA ASP A 460 12.80 -57.01 10.42
C ASP A 460 14.13 -57.58 10.97
N ARG A 461 14.53 -57.13 12.17
CA ARG A 461 15.60 -57.73 12.95
C ARG A 461 14.97 -58.84 13.79
N PRO A 462 15.38 -60.13 13.56
CA PRO A 462 14.91 -61.22 14.38
C PRO A 462 15.32 -60.97 15.84
N SER A 463 14.34 -61.03 16.72
CA SER A 463 14.49 -60.94 18.16
C SER A 463 15.50 -61.98 18.64
N ILE A 464 16.66 -61.56 19.22
CA ILE A 464 17.70 -62.43 19.78
C ILE A 464 17.28 -63.03 21.16
N PHE A 465 16.00 -63.09 21.47
CA PHE A 465 15.44 -63.59 22.73
C PHE A 465 14.62 -64.88 22.62
N ASP A 466 14.79 -65.67 21.57
CA ASP A 466 14.28 -67.04 21.52
C ASP A 466 15.39 -68.01 21.87
N GLY A 467 15.53 -68.35 23.12
CA GLY A 467 16.45 -69.45 23.54
C GLY A 467 16.96 -69.41 24.96
N LEU A 468 16.07 -69.37 25.96
CA LEU A 468 16.44 -69.82 27.29
C LEU A 468 15.24 -70.54 27.93
N LEU A 469 15.31 -71.84 27.94
CA LEU A 469 14.43 -72.78 28.66
C LEU A 469 14.48 -72.57 30.17
N PRO A 470 13.39 -72.92 30.89
CA PRO A 470 13.27 -72.70 32.33
C PRO A 470 14.09 -73.78 33.14
N VAL A 471 14.81 -73.28 34.09
CA VAL A 471 15.33 -74.16 35.17
C VAL A 471 14.43 -74.08 36.39
N SER A 472 14.03 -75.32 36.81
CA SER A 472 13.11 -75.63 37.86
C SER A 472 13.52 -75.10 39.22
N SER A 473 12.50 -74.87 40.04
CA SER A 473 12.38 -74.81 41.49
C SER A 473 13.43 -75.68 42.29
N ASP A 474 13.95 -75.17 43.36
CA ASP A 474 13.69 -75.79 44.67
C ASP A 474 14.24 -74.98 45.88
N GLU A 475 13.43 -74.95 46.89
CA GLU A 475 13.62 -74.96 48.34
C GLU A 475 14.56 -73.97 49.08
N SER A 476 13.88 -73.25 49.90
CA SER A 476 13.88 -73.33 51.36
C SER A 476 14.93 -72.57 52.19
N ARG A 477 14.37 -71.89 53.14
CA ARG A 477 14.81 -71.66 54.54
C ARG A 477 15.48 -70.37 54.94
N SER A 478 14.71 -69.75 55.75
CA SER A 478 14.94 -69.30 57.14
C SER A 478 15.74 -68.02 57.37
N ARG A 479 14.98 -67.22 58.09
CA ARG A 479 15.41 -66.15 59.02
C ARG A 479 16.53 -66.58 60.00
N PRO A 480 17.12 -65.65 60.70
CA PRO A 480 16.45 -64.60 61.48
C PRO A 480 16.70 -63.17 60.96
#